data_0fca51da8c25d6eb946f2fc374c19f74
#
_entry.id   0fca51da8c25d6eb946f2fc374c19f74
#
_cell.length_a   1.000
_cell.length_b   1.000
_cell.length_c   1.000
_cell.angle_alpha   90.00
_cell.angle_beta   90.00
_cell.angle_gamma   90.00
#
_symmetry.space_group_name_H-M   'P 1'
#
loop_
_entity.id
_entity.type
_entity.pdbx_description
1 polymer ?
#
loop_
_entity_poly.entity_id
_entity_poly.type
_entity_poly.pdbx_seq_one_letter_code
_entity_poly.pdbx_strand_id
1 'polypeptide(L)'
;MIESTSANPSRILVIRGGAIGDFILTLPVLAALRDRFPRADIEVLGYPRVAALALMGGLAKAVHAIESPGLASFFGRDGSFDLEWREFFGQFAIIISYLFDPDKIFETNVKSCGPRQFIAAQH
;
A
#
# COMPACT_ATOMS: atom_id res chain seq x y z
N MET A 1 18.33 1.23 21.51
CA MET A 1 17.64 1.24 21.13
C MET A 1 16.73 1.75 20.23
N ILE A 2 16.94 2.56 19.62
CA ILE A 2 16.15 3.19 18.66
C ILE A 2 15.74 2.28 17.57
N GLU A 3 16.60 1.36 17.25
CA GLU A 3 16.32 0.41 16.22
C GLU A 3 15.06 -0.38 16.48
N SER A 4 14.80 -0.69 17.71
CA SER A 4 13.60 -1.48 18.01
C SER A 4 12.35 -0.72 17.62
N THR A 5 12.36 0.58 17.84
CA THR A 5 11.23 1.41 17.47
C THR A 5 11.06 1.48 15.96
N SER A 6 12.16 1.69 15.25
CA SER A 6 12.10 1.80 13.80
C SER A 6 11.82 0.46 13.14
N ALA A 7 12.10 -0.64 13.84
CA ALA A 7 11.85 -1.97 13.29
C ALA A 7 10.38 -2.36 13.37
N ASN A 8 9.56 -1.62 14.14
CA ASN A 8 8.15 -1.94 14.33
C ASN A 8 7.28 -0.90 13.63
N PRO A 9 6.94 -1.13 12.38
CA PRO A 9 6.12 -0.17 11.64
C PRO A 9 4.75 -0.06 12.28
N SER A 10 4.22 1.17 12.31
CA SER A 10 2.88 1.42 12.83
C SER A 10 1.81 1.24 11.77
N ARG A 11 2.12 1.56 10.51
CA ARG A 11 1.16 1.44 9.42
C ARG A 11 1.83 0.85 8.19
N ILE A 12 1.15 -0.08 7.57
CA ILE A 12 1.63 -0.76 6.37
C ILE A 12 0.54 -0.68 5.32
N LEU A 13 0.91 -0.28 4.11
CA LEU A 13 -0.01 -0.23 2.98
C LEU A 13 0.37 -1.29 1.97
N VAL A 14 -0.61 -2.10 1.55
CA VAL A 14 -0.44 -3.05 0.46
C VAL A 14 -1.27 -2.56 -0.71
N ILE A 15 -0.64 -2.36 -1.85
CA ILE A 15 -1.30 -1.87 -3.07
C ILE A 15 -1.45 -3.02 -4.03
N ARG A 16 -2.69 -3.35 -4.35
CA ARG A 16 -2.99 -4.47 -5.24
C ARG A 16 -4.17 -4.13 -6.14
N GLY A 17 -3.91 -3.98 -7.42
CA GLY A 17 -4.97 -3.89 -8.42
C GLY A 17 -5.28 -5.27 -8.97
N GLY A 18 -5.94 -5.31 -10.11
CA GLY A 18 -6.17 -6.55 -10.81
C GLY A 18 -7.43 -7.28 -10.38
N ALA A 19 -7.56 -8.50 -10.86
CA ALA A 19 -8.75 -9.31 -10.67
C ALA A 19 -8.77 -9.97 -9.29
N ILE A 20 -9.92 -10.55 -8.95
CA ILE A 20 -10.11 -11.18 -7.64
C ILE A 20 -9.09 -12.31 -7.40
N GLY A 21 -8.73 -13.06 -8.46
CA GLY A 21 -7.75 -14.12 -8.30
C GLY A 21 -6.39 -13.62 -7.86
N ASP A 22 -5.96 -12.49 -8.42
CA ASP A 22 -4.71 -11.87 -8.01
C ASP A 22 -4.76 -11.43 -6.55
N PHE A 23 -5.89 -10.88 -6.14
CA PHE A 23 -6.02 -10.43 -4.77
C PHE A 23 -6.02 -11.61 -3.80
N ILE A 24 -6.67 -12.71 -4.15
CA ILE A 24 -6.69 -13.90 -3.31
C ILE A 24 -5.27 -14.38 -3.04
N LEU A 25 -4.41 -14.32 -4.07
CA LEU A 25 -3.01 -14.71 -3.90
C LEU A 25 -2.25 -13.75 -2.98
N THR A 26 -2.79 -12.57 -2.73
CA THR A 26 -2.20 -11.60 -1.83
C THR A 26 -2.59 -11.82 -0.37
N LEU A 27 -3.67 -12.55 -0.12
CA LEU A 27 -4.13 -12.78 1.25
C LEU A 27 -3.08 -13.41 2.16
N PRO A 28 -2.29 -14.40 1.71
CA PRO A 28 -1.22 -14.94 2.56
C PRO A 28 -0.18 -13.89 2.93
N VAL A 29 0.07 -12.92 2.06
CA VAL A 29 1.01 -11.84 2.38
C VAL A 29 0.45 -10.99 3.51
N LEU A 30 -0.85 -10.67 3.44
CA LEU A 30 -1.48 -9.89 4.51
C LEU A 30 -1.44 -10.65 5.84
N ALA A 31 -1.68 -11.95 5.80
CA ALA A 31 -1.62 -12.77 7.01
C ALA A 31 -0.21 -12.80 7.58
N ALA A 32 0.80 -12.94 6.71
CA ALA A 32 2.19 -12.94 7.15
C ALA A 32 2.58 -11.60 7.77
N LEU A 33 2.10 -10.49 7.21
CA LEU A 33 2.37 -9.18 7.76
C LEU A 33 1.75 -9.02 9.14
N ARG A 34 0.54 -9.54 9.33
CA ARG A 34 -0.10 -9.49 10.65
C ARG A 34 0.68 -10.29 11.68
N ASP A 35 1.17 -11.46 11.28
CA ASP A 35 1.95 -12.28 12.18
C ASP A 35 3.28 -11.61 12.52
N ARG A 36 3.91 -11.00 11.53
CA ARG A 36 5.22 -10.37 11.74
C ARG A 36 5.12 -9.06 12.49
N PHE A 37 4.06 -8.29 12.24
CA PHE A 37 3.88 -6.97 12.83
C PHE A 37 2.48 -6.87 13.46
N PRO A 38 2.25 -7.57 14.56
CA PRO A 38 0.88 -7.70 15.11
C PRO A 38 0.27 -6.39 15.58
N ARG A 39 1.10 -5.37 15.81
CA ARG A 39 0.59 -4.08 16.25
C ARG A 39 0.43 -3.08 15.11
N ALA A 40 0.79 -3.45 13.90
CA ALA A 40 0.68 -2.54 12.76
C ALA A 40 -0.74 -2.49 12.26
N ASP A 41 -1.16 -1.31 11.80
CA ASP A 41 -2.40 -1.15 11.06
C ASP A 41 -2.09 -1.46 9.60
N ILE A 42 -2.70 -2.51 9.08
CA ILE A 42 -2.51 -2.92 7.71
C ILE A 42 -3.68 -2.39 6.89
N GLU A 43 -3.38 -1.67 5.81
CA GLU A 43 -4.40 -1.10 4.95
C GLU A 43 -4.15 -1.53 3.52
N VAL A 44 -5.20 -1.58 2.73
CA VAL A 44 -5.12 -2.01 1.33
C VAL A 44 -5.59 -0.89 0.42
N LEU A 45 -4.82 -0.62 -0.61
CA LEU A 45 -5.24 0.25 -1.70
C LEU A 45 -5.52 -0.67 -2.90
N GLY A 46 -6.76 -0.78 -3.28
CA GLY A 46 -7.16 -1.70 -4.34
C GLY A 46 -8.58 -1.46 -4.78
N TYR A 47 -9.16 -2.43 -5.49
CA TYR A 47 -10.56 -2.34 -5.91
C TYR A 47 -11.43 -2.73 -4.72
N PRO A 48 -12.30 -1.82 -4.23
CA PRO A 48 -12.99 -2.05 -2.96
C PRO A 48 -13.79 -3.34 -2.89
N ARG A 49 -14.44 -3.73 -4.00
CA ARG A 49 -15.26 -4.95 -3.99
C ARG A 49 -14.43 -6.19 -3.72
N VAL A 50 -13.19 -6.17 -4.22
CA VAL A 50 -12.28 -7.30 -4.06
C VAL A 50 -11.55 -7.20 -2.74
N ALA A 51 -11.05 -6.00 -2.43
CA ALA A 51 -10.25 -5.79 -1.24
C ALA A 51 -11.07 -5.92 0.04
N ALA A 52 -12.41 -5.82 -0.06
CA ALA A 52 -13.28 -6.04 1.08
C ALA A 52 -13.08 -7.43 1.72
N LEU A 53 -12.57 -8.39 0.95
CA LEU A 53 -12.28 -9.71 1.49
C LEU A 53 -11.27 -9.63 2.64
N ALA A 54 -10.30 -8.71 2.54
CA ALA A 54 -9.32 -8.54 3.61
C ALA A 54 -9.96 -7.96 4.86
N LEU A 55 -10.92 -7.04 4.71
CA LEU A 55 -11.64 -6.52 5.86
C LEU A 55 -12.46 -7.61 6.53
N MET A 56 -13.17 -8.40 5.75
CA MET A 56 -14.03 -9.45 6.28
C MET A 56 -13.22 -10.50 7.02
N GLY A 57 -12.03 -10.79 6.55
CA GLY A 57 -11.16 -11.77 7.20
C GLY A 57 -10.32 -11.20 8.33
N GLY A 58 -10.49 -9.92 8.64
CA GLY A 58 -9.69 -9.29 9.68
C GLY A 58 -8.23 -9.10 9.33
N LEU A 59 -7.90 -9.19 8.05
CA LEU A 59 -6.51 -9.06 7.59
C LEU A 59 -6.11 -7.63 7.29
N ALA A 60 -7.08 -6.75 7.13
CA ALA A 60 -6.81 -5.33 6.91
C ALA A 60 -7.75 -4.51 7.76
N LYS A 61 -7.27 -3.38 8.21
CA LYS A 61 -8.05 -2.44 9.00
C LYS A 61 -8.91 -1.54 8.12
N ALA A 62 -8.41 -1.21 6.95
CA ALA A 62 -9.09 -0.28 6.06
C ALA A 62 -8.77 -0.61 4.61
N VAL A 63 -9.68 -0.24 3.72
CA VAL A 63 -9.51 -0.40 2.28
C VAL A 63 -9.75 0.95 1.62
N HIS A 64 -8.87 1.31 0.70
CA HIS A 64 -8.96 2.55 -0.06
C HIS A 64 -9.07 2.21 -1.53
N ALA A 65 -9.86 2.99 -2.27
CA ALA A 65 -10.12 2.72 -3.68
C ALA A 65 -8.98 3.21 -4.56
N ILE A 66 -8.42 2.30 -5.33
CA ILE A 66 -7.33 2.65 -6.25
C ILE A 66 -7.83 3.54 -7.39
N GLU A 67 -9.13 3.58 -7.61
CA GLU A 67 -9.74 4.41 -8.64
C GLU A 67 -10.11 5.80 -8.13
N SER A 68 -9.69 6.16 -6.92
CA SER A 68 -10.06 7.44 -6.32
C SER A 68 -9.54 8.61 -7.14
N PRO A 69 -10.31 9.70 -7.21
CA PRO A 69 -9.85 10.91 -7.88
C PRO A 69 -8.56 11.42 -7.24
N GLY A 70 -7.71 11.99 -8.05
CA GLY A 70 -6.44 12.51 -7.59
C GLY A 70 -5.31 11.50 -7.59
N LEU A 71 -5.63 10.22 -7.56
CA LEU A 71 -4.59 9.21 -7.53
C LEU A 71 -3.95 9.01 -8.89
N ALA A 72 -4.69 9.30 -9.96
CA ALA A 72 -4.18 9.13 -11.32
C ALA A 72 -2.91 9.93 -11.59
N SER A 73 -2.75 11.08 -10.92
CA SER A 73 -1.56 11.90 -11.14
C SER A 73 -0.27 11.20 -10.73
N PHE A 74 -0.37 10.21 -9.86
CA PHE A 74 0.81 9.46 -9.43
C PHE A 74 1.35 8.53 -10.49
N PHE A 75 0.60 8.34 -11.57
CA PHE A 75 1.06 7.52 -12.70
C PHE A 75 1.66 8.35 -13.82
N GLY A 76 1.73 9.67 -13.64
CA GLY A 76 2.30 10.58 -14.61
C GLY A 76 3.61 11.19 -14.13
N ARG A 77 4.26 11.93 -15.01
CA ARG A 77 5.59 12.49 -14.74
C ARG A 77 5.58 13.95 -14.34
N ASP A 78 4.41 14.59 -14.26
CA ASP A 78 4.38 16.04 -14.03
C ASP A 78 4.63 16.45 -12.59
N GLY A 79 4.55 15.52 -11.64
CA GLY A 79 4.88 15.82 -10.26
C GLY A 79 3.83 16.62 -9.50
N SER A 80 2.68 16.83 -10.10
CA SER A 80 1.62 17.62 -9.51
C SER A 80 0.62 16.70 -8.83
N PHE A 81 0.76 16.52 -7.51
CA PHE A 81 -0.02 15.54 -6.78
C PHE A 81 -1.04 16.21 -5.88
N ASP A 82 -2.18 15.52 -5.73
CA ASP A 82 -3.20 15.90 -4.78
C ASP A 82 -2.61 15.85 -3.36
N LEU A 83 -2.83 16.91 -2.59
CA LEU A 83 -2.24 17.01 -1.26
C LEU A 83 -2.71 15.89 -0.34
N GLU A 84 -3.99 15.52 -0.42
CA GLU A 84 -4.51 14.43 0.41
C GLU A 84 -3.77 13.13 0.17
N TRP A 85 -3.49 12.82 -1.09
CA TRP A 85 -2.80 11.58 -1.42
C TRP A 85 -1.33 11.64 -1.05
N ARG A 86 -0.72 12.83 -1.14
CA ARG A 86 0.64 12.99 -0.67
C ARG A 86 0.74 12.70 0.82
N GLU A 87 -0.19 13.24 1.59
CA GLU A 87 -0.21 13.00 3.03
C GLU A 87 -0.53 11.55 3.34
N PHE A 88 -1.43 10.96 2.56
CA PHE A 88 -1.79 9.56 2.74
C PHE A 88 -0.56 8.66 2.61
N PHE A 89 0.15 8.76 1.50
CA PHE A 89 1.31 7.89 1.30
C PHE A 89 2.43 8.16 2.30
N GLY A 90 2.56 9.39 2.73
CA GLY A 90 3.62 9.74 3.68
C GLY A 90 3.43 9.19 5.08
N GLN A 91 2.23 8.72 5.40
CA GLN A 91 1.95 8.19 6.73
C GLN A 91 2.43 6.76 6.94
N PHE A 92 2.75 6.06 5.88
CA PHE A 92 3.06 4.64 6.01
C PHE A 92 4.54 4.40 6.27
N ALA A 93 4.82 3.49 7.17
CA ALA A 93 6.18 3.04 7.41
C ALA A 93 6.65 2.15 6.25
N ILE A 94 5.76 1.27 5.79
CA ILE A 94 6.08 0.37 4.69
C ILE A 94 4.94 0.41 3.68
N ILE A 95 5.30 0.53 2.40
CA ILE A 95 4.36 0.39 1.30
C ILE A 95 4.84 -0.76 0.43
N ILE A 96 3.97 -1.73 0.20
CA ILE A 96 4.27 -2.87 -0.66
C ILE A 96 3.35 -2.76 -1.87
N SER A 97 3.93 -2.62 -3.06
CA SER A 97 3.15 -2.42 -4.28
C SER A 97 3.31 -3.60 -5.22
N TYR A 98 2.16 -4.11 -5.67
CA TYR A 98 2.10 -5.15 -6.70
C TYR A 98 1.71 -4.57 -8.05
N LEU A 99 1.69 -3.25 -8.18
CA LEU A 99 1.30 -2.63 -9.44
C LEU A 99 2.39 -2.83 -10.50
N PHE A 100 1.93 -2.99 -11.74
CA PHE A 100 2.85 -3.02 -12.87
C PHE A 100 3.37 -1.61 -13.10
N ASP A 101 4.66 -1.41 -12.94
CA ASP A 101 5.25 -0.08 -12.94
C ASP A 101 6.67 -0.18 -13.51
N PRO A 102 6.79 -0.55 -14.79
CA PRO A 102 8.10 -0.88 -15.36
C PRO A 102 9.06 0.30 -15.39
N ASP A 103 8.55 1.52 -15.52
CA ASP A 103 9.40 2.71 -15.56
C ASP A 103 9.59 3.34 -14.19
N LYS A 104 9.02 2.72 -13.16
CA LYS A 104 9.10 3.18 -11.77
C LYS A 104 8.56 4.59 -11.57
N ILE A 105 7.60 4.98 -12.39
CA ILE A 105 6.99 6.31 -12.28
C ILE A 105 6.16 6.39 -10.99
N PHE A 106 5.30 5.41 -10.77
CA PHE A 106 4.49 5.38 -9.56
C PHE A 106 5.37 5.28 -8.32
N GLU A 107 6.34 4.38 -8.34
CA GLU A 107 7.25 4.20 -7.22
C GLU A 107 7.97 5.50 -6.88
N THR A 108 8.51 6.18 -7.89
CA THR A 108 9.23 7.44 -7.68
C THR A 108 8.33 8.48 -7.07
N ASN A 109 7.11 8.58 -7.57
CA ASN A 109 6.16 9.58 -7.09
C ASN A 109 5.75 9.32 -5.66
N VAL A 110 5.46 8.06 -5.32
CA VAL A 110 5.06 7.71 -3.96
C VAL A 110 6.23 7.91 -2.99
N LYS A 111 7.44 7.54 -3.39
CA LYS A 111 8.60 7.74 -2.53
C LYS A 111 8.82 9.21 -2.20
N SER A 112 8.47 10.10 -3.13
CA SER A 112 8.64 11.53 -2.88
C SER A 112 7.70 12.04 -1.78
N CYS A 113 6.70 11.26 -1.40
CA CYS A 113 5.76 11.64 -0.34
C CYS A 113 6.26 11.30 1.05
N GLY A 114 7.34 10.52 1.16
CA GLY A 114 8.02 10.32 2.43
C GLY A 114 7.77 9.04 3.21
N PRO A 115 7.20 7.97 2.61
CA PRO A 115 7.13 6.71 3.35
C PRO A 115 8.53 6.23 3.66
N ARG A 116 8.67 5.49 4.75
CA ARG A 116 10.00 5.06 5.16
C ARG A 116 10.57 3.99 4.24
N GLN A 117 9.74 3.12 3.72
CA GLN A 117 10.18 2.04 2.85
C GLN A 117 9.14 1.74 1.80
N PHE A 118 9.57 1.54 0.57
CA PHE A 118 8.71 1.14 -0.54
C PHE A 118 9.28 -0.14 -1.13
N ILE A 119 8.45 -1.17 -1.21
CA ILE A 119 8.84 -2.45 -1.76
C ILE A 119 8.00 -2.71 -3.00
N ALA A 120 8.66 -2.83 -4.15
CA ALA A 120 7.99 -3.22 -5.39
C ALA A 120 8.00 -4.73 -5.46
N ALA A 121 6.84 -5.32 -5.25
CA ALA A 121 6.71 -6.77 -5.22
C ALA A 121 6.43 -7.32 -6.61
N GLN A 122 6.91 -8.51 -6.86
CA GLN A 122 6.64 -9.22 -8.11
C GLN A 122 5.34 -10.00 -7.98
N HIS A 123 4.65 -10.14 -9.10
CA HIS A 123 3.44 -10.97 -9.10
C HIS A 123 3.54 -12.09 -10.10
#